data_b56a0e891c60679cfbdf70bc1da88d6f
#
_entry.id   b56a0e891c60679cfbdf70bc1da88d6f
#
_cell.length_a   1.000
_cell.length_b   1.000
_cell.length_c   1.000
_cell.angle_alpha   90.00
_cell.angle_beta   90.00
_cell.angle_gamma   90.00
#
_symmetry.space_group_name_H-M   'P 1'
#
loop_
_entity.id
_entity.type
_entity.pdbx_description
1 polymer ?
#
loop_
_entity_poly.entity_id
_entity_poly.type
_entity_poly.pdbx_seq_one_letter_code
_entity_poly.pdbx_strand_id
1 'polypeptide(L)'
;TAVLTQEDSSITTLSIHMARGWPLDGEAYDRQGRLNPSFVPSDIDIPIAAGEEHLYVAKLQGGLEKLAGIRPPDMAIVLAGSDPYEKDELPSTGELKLSLKQLKERDLLVYHYLKDQNIPRAYVTAGGYGEHSWEVDYQFIEWALMDNL
;
A
#
# COMPACT_ATOMS: atom_id res chain seq x y z
N THR A 1 9.81 -3.69 4.62
CA THR A 1 9.35 -3.64 6.03
C THR A 1 9.20 -5.05 6.58
N ALA A 2 8.37 -5.90 5.99
CA ALA A 2 8.10 -7.26 6.48
C ALA A 2 9.36 -8.06 6.85
N VAL A 3 10.42 -8.00 6.03
CA VAL A 3 11.71 -8.66 6.33
C VAL A 3 12.32 -8.25 7.67
N LEU A 4 12.20 -6.99 8.03
CA LEU A 4 12.81 -6.44 9.26
C LEU A 4 11.94 -6.66 10.50
N THR A 5 10.68 -7.03 10.32
CA THR A 5 9.70 -7.11 11.41
C THR A 5 9.20 -8.53 11.67
N GLN A 6 9.69 -9.53 10.94
CA GLN A 6 9.23 -10.93 11.01
C GLN A 6 9.22 -11.53 12.42
N GLU A 7 10.18 -11.13 13.25
CA GLU A 7 10.35 -11.67 14.60
C GLU A 7 9.84 -10.71 15.68
N ASP A 8 9.27 -9.57 15.28
CA ASP A 8 8.77 -8.55 16.23
C ASP A 8 7.24 -8.51 16.24
N SER A 9 6.66 -9.23 17.18
CA SER A 9 5.20 -9.29 17.35
C SER A 9 4.55 -7.98 17.81
N SER A 10 5.32 -6.94 18.10
CA SER A 10 4.81 -5.60 18.41
C SER A 10 4.49 -4.80 17.13
N ILE A 11 4.95 -5.25 15.98
CA ILE A 11 4.76 -4.59 14.69
C ILE A 11 3.86 -5.46 13.81
N THR A 12 2.75 -4.89 13.36
CA THR A 12 1.87 -5.51 12.37
C THR A 12 2.04 -4.81 11.02
N THR A 13 2.21 -5.58 9.97
CA THR A 13 2.42 -5.08 8.61
C THR A 13 1.21 -5.36 7.72
N LEU A 14 0.75 -4.34 6.98
CA LEU A 14 -0.19 -4.48 5.88
C LEU A 14 0.47 -3.96 4.61
N SER A 15 0.42 -4.73 3.54
CA SER A 15 0.94 -4.34 2.23
C SER A 15 -0.08 -4.61 1.15
N ILE A 16 -0.27 -3.63 0.26
CA ILE A 16 -0.99 -3.79 -1.00
C ILE A 16 -0.01 -3.48 -2.13
N HIS A 17 0.16 -4.40 -3.06
CA HIS A 17 1.24 -4.33 -4.04
C HIS A 17 0.91 -5.11 -5.32
N MET A 18 1.71 -4.94 -6.37
CA MET A 18 1.65 -5.80 -7.55
C MET A 18 1.84 -7.27 -7.16
N ALA A 19 1.04 -8.16 -7.75
CA ALA A 19 1.22 -9.60 -7.57
C ALA A 19 2.53 -10.13 -8.17
N ARG A 20 3.08 -9.45 -9.18
CA ARG A 20 4.35 -9.78 -9.84
C ARG A 20 5.20 -8.52 -9.98
N GLY A 21 6.51 -8.69 -10.02
CA GLY A 21 7.45 -7.57 -10.15
C GLY A 21 8.26 -7.36 -8.86
N TRP A 22 8.90 -6.20 -8.76
CA TRP A 22 9.74 -5.89 -7.61
C TRP A 22 8.99 -6.03 -6.26
N PRO A 23 9.57 -6.65 -5.24
CA PRO A 23 10.94 -7.22 -5.19
C PRO A 23 11.07 -8.65 -5.74
N LEU A 24 10.06 -9.16 -6.42
CA LEU A 24 10.02 -10.52 -6.93
C LEU A 24 10.46 -10.57 -8.40
N ASP A 25 11.43 -11.44 -8.71
CA ASP A 25 11.80 -11.75 -10.10
C ASP A 25 10.81 -12.75 -10.77
N GLY A 26 9.72 -13.08 -10.10
CA GLY A 26 8.73 -14.04 -10.57
C GLY A 26 7.50 -14.11 -9.68
N GLU A 27 6.84 -15.26 -9.66
CA GLU A 27 5.69 -15.51 -8.80
C GLU A 27 6.10 -15.65 -7.33
N ALA A 28 5.23 -15.23 -6.40
CA ALA A 28 5.42 -15.44 -4.97
C ALA A 28 5.47 -16.93 -4.61
N TYR A 29 4.75 -17.77 -5.36
CA TYR A 29 4.72 -19.23 -5.19
C TYR A 29 5.05 -19.92 -6.50
N ASP A 30 5.83 -21.00 -6.43
CA ASP A 30 6.09 -21.85 -7.59
C ASP A 30 4.88 -22.75 -7.94
N ARG A 31 4.99 -23.51 -9.02
CA ARG A 31 3.94 -24.44 -9.46
C ARG A 31 3.61 -25.54 -8.45
N GLN A 32 4.47 -25.80 -7.49
CA GLN A 32 4.31 -26.75 -6.40
C GLN A 32 3.77 -26.07 -5.12
N GLY A 33 3.45 -24.77 -5.16
CA GLY A 33 2.97 -24.00 -4.01
C GLY A 33 4.04 -23.66 -2.98
N ARG A 34 5.34 -23.77 -3.32
CA ARG A 34 6.43 -23.39 -2.43
C ARG A 34 6.70 -21.89 -2.59
N LEU A 35 6.85 -21.22 -1.45
CA LEU A 35 7.14 -19.79 -1.39
C LEU A 35 8.51 -19.48 -2.02
N ASN A 36 8.57 -18.45 -2.84
CA ASN A 36 9.82 -17.90 -3.35
C ASN A 36 10.67 -17.41 -2.17
N PRO A 37 11.92 -17.87 -2.01
CA PRO A 37 12.77 -17.48 -0.87
C PRO A 37 13.04 -15.98 -0.76
N SER A 38 12.88 -15.23 -1.85
CA SER A 38 13.01 -13.76 -1.88
C SER A 38 11.75 -13.03 -1.44
N PHE A 39 10.65 -13.75 -1.23
CA PHE A 39 9.39 -13.16 -0.83
C PHE A 39 9.12 -13.36 0.66
N VAL A 40 8.94 -12.26 1.35
CA VAL A 40 8.48 -12.24 2.74
C VAL A 40 7.16 -11.49 2.78
N PRO A 41 6.04 -12.20 2.93
CA PRO A 41 4.73 -11.56 2.98
C PRO A 41 4.58 -10.67 4.22
N SER A 42 3.77 -9.66 4.11
CA SER A 42 3.26 -8.91 5.26
C SER A 42 2.24 -9.75 6.04
N ASP A 43 1.95 -9.39 7.29
CA ASP A 43 0.91 -10.07 8.10
C ASP A 43 -0.46 -10.00 7.40
N ILE A 44 -0.74 -8.88 6.73
CA ILE A 44 -1.87 -8.73 5.82
C ILE A 44 -1.30 -8.38 4.44
N ASP A 45 -1.18 -9.39 3.60
CA ASP A 45 -0.60 -9.28 2.26
C ASP A 45 -1.70 -9.26 1.20
N ILE A 46 -1.70 -8.22 0.35
CA ILE A 46 -2.77 -7.97 -0.62
C ILE A 46 -2.16 -7.80 -2.02
N PRO A 47 -1.91 -8.90 -2.73
CA PRO A 47 -1.43 -8.82 -4.10
C PRO A 47 -2.55 -8.39 -5.05
N ILE A 48 -2.22 -7.52 -6.00
CA ILE A 48 -3.08 -7.07 -7.08
C ILE A 48 -2.53 -7.61 -8.39
N ALA A 49 -3.27 -8.48 -9.05
CA ALA A 49 -2.88 -8.99 -10.36
C ALA A 49 -3.15 -7.95 -11.46
N ALA A 50 -2.43 -8.06 -12.57
CA ALA A 50 -2.67 -7.23 -13.74
C ALA A 50 -4.13 -7.39 -14.23
N GLY A 51 -4.83 -6.28 -14.45
CA GLY A 51 -6.25 -6.24 -14.82
C GLY A 51 -7.21 -6.19 -13.61
N GLU A 52 -6.71 -6.27 -12.38
CA GLU A 52 -7.50 -6.16 -11.14
C GLU A 52 -7.46 -4.76 -10.51
N GLU A 53 -6.97 -3.75 -11.22
CA GLU A 53 -6.84 -2.37 -10.72
C GLU A 53 -8.16 -1.81 -10.21
N HIS A 54 -9.27 -2.23 -10.81
CA HIS A 54 -10.62 -1.85 -10.40
C HIS A 54 -11.02 -2.41 -9.02
N LEU A 55 -10.34 -3.45 -8.52
CA LEU A 55 -10.56 -4.05 -7.20
C LEU A 55 -9.66 -3.45 -6.12
N TYR A 56 -8.70 -2.60 -6.48
CA TYR A 56 -7.65 -2.12 -5.57
C TYR A 56 -8.23 -1.55 -4.28
N VAL A 57 -9.13 -0.57 -4.37
CA VAL A 57 -9.70 0.11 -3.20
C VAL A 57 -10.53 -0.86 -2.34
N ALA A 58 -11.33 -1.74 -2.97
CA ALA A 58 -12.12 -2.74 -2.26
C ALA A 58 -11.25 -3.78 -1.53
N LYS A 59 -10.17 -4.23 -2.16
CA LYS A 59 -9.20 -5.14 -1.53
C LYS A 59 -8.48 -4.48 -0.37
N LEU A 60 -8.10 -3.20 -0.50
CA LEU A 60 -7.50 -2.42 0.60
C LEU A 60 -8.48 -2.30 1.77
N GLN A 61 -9.74 -1.97 1.51
CA GLN A 61 -10.76 -1.92 2.55
C GLN A 61 -10.87 -3.24 3.30
N GLY A 62 -10.94 -4.37 2.60
CA GLY A 62 -10.94 -5.70 3.22
C GLY A 62 -9.68 -5.98 4.06
N GLY A 63 -8.53 -5.44 3.67
CA GLY A 63 -7.30 -5.52 4.46
C GLY A 63 -7.38 -4.71 5.75
N LEU A 64 -7.92 -3.49 5.69
CA LEU A 64 -8.12 -2.65 6.86
C LEU A 64 -9.15 -3.24 7.84
N GLU A 65 -10.20 -3.91 7.33
CA GLU A 65 -11.17 -4.65 8.15
C GLU A 65 -10.51 -5.82 8.91
N LYS A 66 -9.57 -6.53 8.29
CA LYS A 66 -8.77 -7.56 8.96
C LYS A 66 -7.86 -6.94 10.03
N LEU A 67 -7.26 -5.80 9.73
CA LEU A 67 -6.42 -5.07 10.67
C LEU A 67 -7.21 -4.61 11.90
N ALA A 68 -8.48 -4.22 11.74
CA ALA A 68 -9.38 -3.85 12.83
C ALA A 68 -9.67 -5.01 13.82
N GLY A 69 -9.48 -6.25 13.39
CA GLY A 69 -9.58 -7.44 14.25
C GLY A 69 -8.35 -7.67 15.14
N ILE A 70 -7.28 -6.91 14.96
CA ILE A 70 -6.05 -6.97 15.73
C ILE A 70 -6.06 -5.84 16.76
N ARG A 71 -5.28 -6.00 17.86
CA ARG A 71 -5.13 -4.92 18.85
C ARG A 71 -4.73 -3.61 18.15
N PRO A 72 -5.41 -2.48 18.40
CA PRO A 72 -5.04 -1.19 17.84
C PRO A 72 -3.58 -0.84 18.17
N PRO A 73 -2.79 -0.39 17.19
CA PRO A 73 -1.42 0.01 17.43
C PRO A 73 -1.36 1.38 18.12
N ASP A 74 -0.26 1.64 18.83
CA ASP A 74 0.01 2.93 19.42
C ASP A 74 0.34 4.01 18.39
N MET A 75 0.80 3.61 17.20
CA MET A 75 1.14 4.48 16.07
C MET A 75 1.10 3.70 14.75
N ALA A 76 0.78 4.37 13.67
CA ALA A 76 0.88 3.86 12.30
C ALA A 76 1.88 4.66 11.47
N ILE A 77 2.71 3.98 10.67
CA ILE A 77 3.54 4.57 9.63
C ILE A 77 2.97 4.13 8.29
N VAL A 78 2.55 5.08 7.48
CA VAL A 78 1.96 4.85 6.16
C VAL A 78 2.99 5.19 5.09
N LEU A 79 3.46 4.17 4.38
CA LEU A 79 4.33 4.35 3.21
C LEU A 79 3.44 4.60 1.98
N ALA A 80 3.21 5.87 1.68
CA ALA A 80 2.28 6.33 0.63
C ALA A 80 3.00 6.51 -0.70
N GLY A 81 3.48 5.41 -1.29
CA GLY A 81 4.14 5.45 -2.60
C GLY A 81 3.20 5.88 -3.73
N SER A 82 3.69 6.69 -4.64
CA SER A 82 2.97 7.14 -5.84
C SER A 82 3.31 6.33 -7.11
N ASP A 83 4.20 5.35 -7.00
CA ASP A 83 4.62 4.48 -8.08
C ASP A 83 3.52 3.62 -8.75
N PRO A 84 2.36 3.30 -8.12
CA PRO A 84 1.26 2.69 -8.86
C PRO A 84 0.51 3.66 -9.79
N TYR A 85 0.88 4.94 -9.86
CA TYR A 85 0.21 5.91 -10.71
C TYR A 85 0.34 5.54 -12.19
N GLU A 86 -0.75 5.66 -12.95
CA GLU A 86 -0.77 5.31 -14.38
C GLU A 86 0.24 6.09 -15.24
N LYS A 87 0.68 7.28 -14.74
CA LYS A 87 1.71 8.11 -15.37
C LYS A 87 3.10 7.91 -14.78
N ASP A 88 3.29 6.94 -13.89
CA ASP A 88 4.63 6.62 -13.39
C ASP A 88 5.52 6.08 -14.52
N GLU A 89 6.77 6.54 -14.54
CA GLU A 89 7.70 6.30 -15.64
C GLU A 89 8.63 5.11 -15.40
N LEU A 90 8.60 4.52 -14.20
CA LEU A 90 9.45 3.37 -13.90
C LEU A 90 8.88 2.09 -14.55
N PRO A 91 9.60 1.44 -15.49
CA PRO A 91 9.07 0.27 -16.18
C PRO A 91 8.70 -0.90 -15.27
N SER A 92 9.40 -1.07 -14.14
CA SER A 92 9.16 -2.16 -13.20
C SER A 92 7.84 -2.03 -12.41
N THR A 93 7.18 -0.87 -12.44
CA THR A 93 5.86 -0.64 -11.82
C THR A 93 4.71 -0.84 -12.81
N GLY A 94 5.01 -1.25 -14.04
CA GLY A 94 4.09 -1.21 -15.17
C GLY A 94 2.88 -2.15 -15.11
N GLU A 95 2.88 -3.16 -14.24
CA GLU A 95 1.77 -4.11 -14.13
C GLU A 95 0.61 -3.64 -13.23
N LEU A 96 0.81 -2.59 -12.44
CA LEU A 96 -0.24 -1.98 -11.62
C LEU A 96 -0.35 -0.50 -11.96
N LYS A 97 -1.43 -0.12 -12.63
CA LYS A 97 -1.66 1.24 -13.09
C LYS A 97 -2.97 1.78 -12.54
N LEU A 98 -2.86 2.66 -11.56
CA LEU A 98 -3.98 3.29 -10.89
C LEU A 98 -4.18 4.72 -11.38
N SER A 99 -5.43 5.12 -11.54
CA SER A 99 -5.76 6.51 -11.79
C SER A 99 -5.47 7.39 -10.57
N LEU A 100 -5.29 8.69 -10.82
CA LEU A 100 -5.13 9.69 -9.76
C LEU A 100 -6.28 9.63 -8.75
N LYS A 101 -7.51 9.37 -9.22
CA LYS A 101 -8.68 9.21 -8.38
C LYS A 101 -8.57 8.00 -7.44
N GLN A 102 -8.15 6.84 -7.94
CA GLN A 102 -7.99 5.64 -7.10
C GLN A 102 -6.91 5.83 -6.04
N LEU A 103 -5.82 6.52 -6.38
CA LEU A 103 -4.77 6.84 -5.42
C LEU A 103 -5.27 7.80 -4.33
N LYS A 104 -6.09 8.79 -4.69
CA LYS A 104 -6.77 9.64 -3.69
C LYS A 104 -7.70 8.81 -2.80
N GLU A 105 -8.52 7.95 -3.38
CA GLU A 105 -9.42 7.07 -2.63
C GLU A 105 -8.65 6.15 -1.66
N ARG A 106 -7.50 5.62 -2.08
CA ARG A 106 -6.56 4.85 -1.24
C ARG A 106 -6.16 5.65 0.00
N ASP A 107 -5.63 6.85 -0.23
CA ASP A 107 -5.06 7.68 0.83
C ASP A 107 -6.13 8.16 1.81
N LEU A 108 -7.29 8.54 1.29
CA LEU A 108 -8.45 8.93 2.11
C LEU A 108 -8.96 7.75 2.95
N LEU A 109 -9.06 6.56 2.36
CA LEU A 109 -9.53 5.35 3.06
C LEU A 109 -8.62 5.02 4.24
N VAL A 110 -7.29 5.02 4.04
CA VAL A 110 -6.32 4.78 5.12
C VAL A 110 -6.37 5.90 6.17
N TYR A 111 -6.46 7.15 5.73
CA TYR A 111 -6.54 8.29 6.63
C TYR A 111 -7.77 8.22 7.55
N HIS A 112 -8.95 8.00 7.01
CA HIS A 112 -10.18 7.91 7.79
C HIS A 112 -10.16 6.71 8.72
N TYR A 113 -9.72 5.54 8.24
CA TYR A 113 -9.54 4.36 9.08
C TYR A 113 -8.72 4.65 10.35
N LEU A 114 -7.56 5.29 10.18
CA LEU A 114 -6.68 5.62 11.31
C LEU A 114 -7.25 6.75 12.19
N LYS A 115 -7.89 7.76 11.57
CA LYS A 115 -8.54 8.88 12.28
C LYS A 115 -9.68 8.40 13.16
N ASP A 116 -10.56 7.57 12.63
CA ASP A 116 -11.76 7.09 13.33
C ASP A 116 -11.41 6.20 14.54
N GLN A 117 -10.26 5.54 14.49
CA GLN A 117 -9.74 4.76 15.62
C GLN A 117 -8.81 5.55 16.55
N ASN A 118 -8.63 6.85 16.32
CA ASN A 118 -7.71 7.71 17.07
C ASN A 118 -6.26 7.21 17.08
N ILE A 119 -5.80 6.55 16.00
CA ILE A 119 -4.44 6.07 15.88
C ILE A 119 -3.53 7.21 15.39
N PRO A 120 -2.49 7.60 16.18
CA PRO A 120 -1.46 8.52 15.71
C PRO A 120 -0.79 7.98 14.46
N ARG A 121 -0.54 8.86 13.47
CA ARG A 121 -0.05 8.41 12.17
C ARG A 121 0.98 9.35 11.58
N ALA A 122 1.96 8.79 10.89
CA ALA A 122 2.91 9.51 10.06
C ALA A 122 2.80 8.99 8.61
N TYR A 123 2.71 9.91 7.66
CA TYR A 123 2.79 9.58 6.24
C TYR A 123 4.20 9.84 5.74
N VAL A 124 4.73 8.90 5.00
CA VAL A 124 6.05 8.98 4.39
C VAL A 124 5.87 8.83 2.89
N THR A 125 6.36 9.80 2.12
CA THR A 125 6.49 9.66 0.67
C THR A 125 7.45 8.50 0.38
N ALA A 126 7.09 7.66 -0.56
CA ALA A 126 7.87 6.47 -0.92
C ALA A 126 8.06 6.44 -2.45
N GLY A 127 7.97 5.29 -3.11
CA GLY A 127 8.08 5.20 -4.56
C GLY A 127 7.25 6.23 -5.31
N GLY A 128 7.71 6.60 -6.49
CA GLY A 128 7.12 7.60 -7.37
C GLY A 128 8.19 8.19 -8.27
N TYR A 129 8.07 7.94 -9.57
CA TYR A 129 9.14 8.17 -10.54
C TYR A 129 8.58 8.91 -11.77
N GLY A 130 9.23 10.00 -12.14
CA GLY A 130 8.82 10.81 -13.28
C GLY A 130 8.15 12.12 -12.93
N GLU A 131 7.77 12.86 -13.96
CA GLU A 131 7.31 14.26 -13.85
C GLU A 131 5.96 14.42 -13.16
N HIS A 132 5.15 13.35 -13.08
CA HIS A 132 3.78 13.40 -12.59
C HIS A 132 3.58 12.84 -11.17
N SER A 133 4.59 12.28 -10.53
CA SER A 133 4.47 11.65 -9.20
C SER A 133 3.94 12.61 -8.13
N TRP A 134 4.30 13.88 -8.18
CA TRP A 134 3.85 14.93 -7.27
C TRP A 134 2.33 15.15 -7.28
N GLU A 135 1.63 14.84 -8.38
CA GLU A 135 0.17 14.99 -8.49
C GLU A 135 -0.54 14.14 -7.42
N VAL A 136 0.00 12.96 -7.12
CA VAL A 136 -0.54 12.04 -6.13
C VAL A 136 -0.38 12.58 -4.72
N ASP A 137 0.84 12.99 -4.38
CA ASP A 137 1.14 13.53 -3.04
C ASP A 137 0.39 14.84 -2.79
N TYR A 138 0.37 15.73 -3.79
CA TYR A 138 -0.29 17.03 -3.70
C TYR A 138 -1.77 16.93 -3.38
N GLN A 139 -2.52 16.10 -4.12
CA GLN A 139 -3.97 15.98 -3.94
C GLN A 139 -4.37 15.49 -2.55
N PHE A 140 -3.54 14.64 -1.93
CA PHE A 140 -3.78 14.13 -0.59
C PHE A 140 -3.36 15.15 0.47
N ILE A 141 -2.17 15.75 0.34
CA ILE A 141 -1.65 16.73 1.29
C ILE A 141 -2.55 17.96 1.35
N GLU A 142 -2.96 18.50 0.18
CA GLU A 142 -3.91 19.62 0.10
C GLU A 142 -5.19 19.31 0.84
N TRP A 143 -5.79 18.15 0.57
CA TRP A 143 -7.01 17.72 1.24
C TRP A 143 -6.80 17.55 2.76
N ALA A 144 -5.73 16.89 3.19
CA ALA A 144 -5.46 16.61 4.60
C ALA A 144 -5.22 17.90 5.41
N LEU A 145 -4.61 18.91 4.82
CA LEU A 145 -4.43 20.23 5.44
C LEU A 145 -5.78 20.95 5.59
N MET A 146 -6.68 20.84 4.62
CA MET A 146 -7.99 21.47 4.68
C MET A 146 -8.95 20.77 5.66
N ASP A 147 -8.86 19.44 5.81
CA ASP A 147 -9.70 18.67 6.74
C ASP A 147 -9.35 18.91 8.22
N ASN A 148 -8.16 19.45 8.50
CA ASN A 148 -7.67 19.70 9.86
C ASN A 148 -7.65 21.21 10.22
N LEU A 149 -8.15 22.09 9.34
CA LEU A 149 -8.36 23.53 9.60
C LEU A 149 -9.79 23.75 10.09
#